data_1357f9be88029f0019f215be59ff52b3
#
_entry.id   1357f9be88029f0019f215be59ff52b3
#
_cell.length_a   1.000
_cell.length_b   1.000
_cell.length_c   1.000
_cell.angle_alpha   90.00
_cell.angle_beta   90.00
_cell.angle_gamma   90.00
#
_symmetry.space_group_name_H-M   'P 1'
#
loop_
_entity.id
_entity.type
_entity.pdbx_description
1 polymer ?
#
loop_
_entity_poly.entity_id
_entity_poly.type
_entity_poly.pdbx_seq_one_letter_code
_entity_poly.pdbx_strand_id
1 'polypeptide(L)'
;GFIESGFDYVQKCIDWCGNNGINMILDLHKTMGFFFDKAQAESGFFDNAELQQKFYDLWEEFAKRFSKYSDRVSFELLNEVTDPKFSKKWNAIVENAIKLIRKYSADINIIVGSYWNNSIDSMKDLDKPYDEHIVYTFHCYDPFLFTHQAAYWVDEMPRDFRIDYPGSVSKYRTEIKRLGLEYMQTYEEVKTEKFTPDYFMGRFAEAVRVAEERNVPMYCGEYGVINLASAENTLNWYKDISNAFEKCSIGRA
;
A
#
# COMPACT_ATOMS: atom_id res chain seq x y z
N GLY A 1 -28.41 -3.39 -5.59
CA GLY A 1 -27.92 -2.81 -6.82
C GLY A 1 -26.83 -1.78 -6.51
N PHE A 2 -26.09 -1.36 -7.52
CA PHE A 2 -25.03 -0.36 -7.41
C PHE A 2 -25.63 1.06 -7.41
N ILE A 3 -24.87 2.03 -6.90
CA ILE A 3 -25.22 3.45 -6.95
C ILE A 3 -24.59 4.04 -8.23
N GLU A 4 -25.39 4.26 -9.26
CA GLU A 4 -24.93 4.71 -10.58
C GLU A 4 -24.14 6.02 -10.51
N SER A 5 -24.55 6.98 -9.67
CA SER A 5 -23.79 8.23 -9.50
C SER A 5 -22.35 8.04 -9.02
N GLY A 6 -22.02 6.92 -8.37
CA GLY A 6 -20.65 6.58 -8.02
C GLY A 6 -19.79 6.31 -9.26
N PHE A 7 -20.30 5.57 -10.21
CA PHE A 7 -19.61 5.34 -11.49
C PHE A 7 -19.48 6.62 -12.33
N ASP A 8 -20.47 7.51 -12.26
CA ASP A 8 -20.38 8.83 -12.91
C ASP A 8 -19.23 9.68 -12.34
N TYR A 9 -18.97 9.59 -11.02
CA TYR A 9 -17.81 10.26 -10.42
C TYR A 9 -16.49 9.66 -10.90
N VAL A 10 -16.39 8.34 -10.95
CA VAL A 10 -15.20 7.66 -11.49
C VAL A 10 -14.96 8.09 -12.93
N GLN A 11 -16.00 8.12 -13.78
CA GLN A 11 -15.88 8.59 -15.16
C GLN A 11 -15.36 10.02 -15.23
N LYS A 12 -15.91 10.94 -14.41
CA LYS A 12 -15.42 12.34 -14.35
C LYS A 12 -13.93 12.41 -13.95
N CYS A 13 -13.50 11.60 -12.99
CA CYS A 13 -12.09 11.56 -12.60
C CYS A 13 -11.20 11.07 -13.76
N ILE A 14 -11.62 10.03 -14.47
CA ILE A 14 -10.92 9.54 -15.67
C ILE A 14 -10.81 10.64 -16.74
N ASP A 15 -11.90 11.35 -16.99
CA ASP A 15 -11.94 12.44 -17.98
C ASP A 15 -11.01 13.60 -17.57
N TRP A 16 -11.02 14.00 -16.29
CA TRP A 16 -10.14 15.05 -15.79
C TRP A 16 -8.67 14.64 -15.86
N CYS A 17 -8.34 13.43 -15.47
CA CYS A 17 -6.97 12.91 -15.58
C CYS A 17 -6.54 12.86 -17.06
N GLY A 18 -7.38 12.32 -17.94
CA GLY A 18 -7.10 12.24 -19.36
C GLY A 18 -6.89 13.61 -20.03
N ASN A 19 -7.73 14.60 -19.69
CA ASN A 19 -7.60 15.96 -20.20
C ASN A 19 -6.33 16.69 -19.74
N ASN A 20 -5.71 16.22 -18.65
CA ASN A 20 -4.48 16.78 -18.10
C ASN A 20 -3.25 15.90 -18.30
N GLY A 21 -3.36 14.80 -19.05
CA GLY A 21 -2.24 13.88 -19.31
C GLY A 21 -1.77 13.13 -18.05
N ILE A 22 -2.68 12.86 -17.11
CA ILE A 22 -2.41 12.19 -15.84
C ILE A 22 -2.97 10.77 -15.91
N ASN A 23 -2.18 9.77 -15.48
CA ASN A 23 -2.66 8.42 -15.25
C ASN A 23 -3.44 8.33 -13.95
N MET A 24 -4.37 7.38 -13.86
CA MET A 24 -5.23 7.20 -12.70
C MET A 24 -5.17 5.77 -12.18
N ILE A 25 -5.09 5.62 -10.88
CA ILE A 25 -5.32 4.35 -10.19
C ILE A 25 -6.71 4.42 -9.54
N LEU A 26 -7.56 3.45 -9.87
CA LEU A 26 -8.83 3.25 -9.20
C LEU A 26 -8.60 2.25 -8.06
N ASP A 27 -8.49 2.78 -6.85
CA ASP A 27 -8.33 2.00 -5.62
C ASP A 27 -9.68 1.71 -4.96
N LEU A 28 -9.89 0.46 -4.58
CA LEU A 28 -11.01 0.09 -3.71
C LEU A 28 -10.55 0.14 -2.24
N HIS A 29 -10.76 1.29 -1.61
CA HIS A 29 -10.23 1.57 -0.27
C HIS A 29 -10.93 0.78 0.84
N LYS A 30 -12.11 0.23 0.58
CA LYS A 30 -12.86 -0.67 1.48
C LYS A 30 -13.85 -1.51 0.69
N THR A 31 -14.22 -2.65 1.24
CA THR A 31 -15.28 -3.49 0.69
C THR A 31 -16.28 -3.89 1.78
N MET A 32 -17.41 -4.46 1.38
CA MET A 32 -18.38 -4.97 2.35
C MET A 32 -17.75 -6.09 3.18
N GLY A 33 -17.76 -5.92 4.51
CA GLY A 33 -17.15 -6.87 5.44
C GLY A 33 -15.67 -6.71 5.68
N PHE A 34 -15.03 -5.68 5.11
CA PHE A 34 -13.64 -5.36 5.41
C PHE A 34 -13.32 -3.87 5.25
N PHE A 35 -12.64 -3.34 6.27
CA PHE A 35 -11.99 -2.04 6.26
C PHE A 35 -10.73 -2.11 7.14
N PHE A 36 -9.65 -1.44 6.74
CA PHE A 36 -8.37 -1.49 7.46
C PHE A 36 -8.38 -0.75 8.81
N ASP A 37 -9.30 0.20 9.02
CA ASP A 37 -9.41 0.99 10.25
C ASP A 37 -10.02 0.16 11.39
N LYS A 38 -9.38 0.18 12.57
CA LYS A 38 -9.80 -0.51 13.80
C LYS A 38 -11.25 -0.20 14.21
N ALA A 39 -11.74 1.01 13.94
CA ALA A 39 -13.10 1.43 14.30
C ALA A 39 -14.19 0.71 13.50
N GLN A 40 -13.85 0.11 12.34
CA GLN A 40 -14.77 -0.62 11.47
C GLN A 40 -14.20 -2.00 11.12
N ALA A 41 -13.60 -2.65 12.08
CA ALA A 41 -12.86 -3.90 11.94
C ALA A 41 -13.46 -4.89 10.95
N GLU A 42 -12.61 -5.78 10.45
CA GLU A 42 -12.97 -6.89 9.59
C GLU A 42 -14.23 -7.61 10.13
N SER A 43 -15.27 -7.69 9.32
CA SER A 43 -16.57 -8.28 9.63
C SER A 43 -16.89 -9.47 8.74
N GLY A 44 -15.90 -10.28 8.41
CA GLY A 44 -16.03 -11.61 7.82
C GLY A 44 -15.83 -11.68 6.31
N PHE A 45 -15.32 -10.65 5.63
CA PHE A 45 -15.10 -10.67 4.17
C PHE A 45 -14.30 -11.91 3.70
N PHE A 46 -13.21 -12.24 4.38
CA PHE A 46 -12.32 -13.33 3.99
C PHE A 46 -12.91 -14.74 4.22
N ASP A 47 -14.01 -14.84 4.95
CA ASP A 47 -14.68 -16.12 5.28
C ASP A 47 -16.13 -16.19 4.77
N ASN A 48 -16.58 -15.17 4.03
CA ASN A 48 -17.97 -15.10 3.57
C ASN A 48 -18.06 -14.98 2.05
N ALA A 49 -18.49 -16.05 1.41
CA ALA A 49 -18.62 -16.12 -0.05
C ALA A 49 -19.60 -15.08 -0.64
N GLU A 50 -20.66 -14.69 0.10
CA GLU A 50 -21.61 -13.68 -0.39
C GLU A 50 -20.96 -12.28 -0.41
N LEU A 51 -20.11 -11.96 0.58
CA LEU A 51 -19.37 -10.70 0.62
C LEU A 51 -18.29 -10.66 -0.48
N GLN A 52 -17.60 -11.78 -0.69
CA GLN A 52 -16.64 -11.92 -1.80
C GLN A 52 -17.34 -11.79 -3.16
N GLN A 53 -18.54 -12.37 -3.32
CA GLN A 53 -19.30 -12.20 -4.56
C GLN A 53 -19.64 -10.74 -4.85
N LYS A 54 -20.02 -9.95 -3.83
CA LYS A 54 -20.27 -8.51 -4.00
C LYS A 54 -18.99 -7.72 -4.38
N PHE A 55 -17.84 -8.14 -3.87
CA PHE A 55 -16.55 -7.60 -4.28
C PHE A 55 -16.26 -7.93 -5.75
N TYR A 56 -16.47 -9.16 -6.18
CA TYR A 56 -16.31 -9.56 -7.58
C TYR A 56 -17.30 -8.84 -8.50
N ASP A 57 -18.57 -8.75 -8.11
CA ASP A 57 -19.59 -8.04 -8.88
C ASP A 57 -19.22 -6.56 -9.11
N LEU A 58 -18.64 -5.91 -8.09
CA LEU A 58 -18.18 -4.52 -8.20
C LEU A 58 -16.99 -4.40 -9.16
N TRP A 59 -15.99 -5.29 -9.06
CA TRP A 59 -14.86 -5.31 -9.99
C TRP A 59 -15.26 -5.66 -11.41
N GLU A 60 -16.27 -6.52 -11.57
CA GLU A 60 -16.86 -6.80 -12.89
C GLU A 60 -17.49 -5.54 -13.51
N GLU A 61 -18.23 -4.75 -12.73
CA GLU A 61 -18.80 -3.49 -13.20
C GLU A 61 -17.74 -2.45 -13.52
N PHE A 62 -16.69 -2.33 -12.72
CA PHE A 62 -15.55 -1.47 -13.07
C PHE A 62 -14.87 -1.93 -14.35
N ALA A 63 -14.64 -3.21 -14.52
CA ALA A 63 -14.03 -3.76 -15.72
C ALA A 63 -14.90 -3.50 -16.97
N LYS A 64 -16.20 -3.76 -16.92
CA LYS A 64 -17.14 -3.49 -18.03
C LYS A 64 -17.11 -2.02 -18.47
N ARG A 65 -17.05 -1.09 -17.50
CA ARG A 65 -17.20 0.34 -17.77
C ARG A 65 -15.88 1.00 -18.15
N PHE A 66 -14.76 0.61 -17.52
CA PHE A 66 -13.52 1.39 -17.52
C PHE A 66 -12.31 0.67 -18.14
N SER A 67 -12.40 -0.61 -18.47
CA SER A 67 -11.28 -1.33 -19.11
C SER A 67 -10.84 -0.74 -20.45
N LYS A 68 -11.71 -0.02 -21.14
CA LYS A 68 -11.37 0.70 -22.36
C LYS A 68 -10.34 1.83 -22.19
N TYR A 69 -10.01 2.16 -20.95
CA TYR A 69 -9.01 3.18 -20.57
C TYR A 69 -7.70 2.54 -20.06
N SER A 70 -7.40 1.29 -20.44
CA SER A 70 -6.22 0.55 -19.99
C SER A 70 -4.88 1.26 -20.28
N ASP A 71 -4.87 2.19 -21.24
CA ASP A 71 -3.73 3.05 -21.55
C ASP A 71 -3.37 4.06 -20.46
N ARG A 72 -4.29 4.33 -19.51
CA ARG A 72 -4.13 5.37 -18.49
C ARG A 72 -4.75 5.06 -17.14
N VAL A 73 -5.58 4.02 -17.03
CA VAL A 73 -6.24 3.61 -15.80
C VAL A 73 -5.71 2.26 -15.36
N SER A 74 -5.38 2.14 -14.09
CA SER A 74 -5.05 0.87 -13.43
C SER A 74 -6.04 0.60 -12.30
N PHE A 75 -6.23 -0.66 -11.94
CA PHE A 75 -7.13 -1.09 -10.86
C PHE A 75 -6.33 -1.59 -9.67
N GLU A 76 -6.53 -1.01 -8.49
CA GLU A 76 -5.99 -1.51 -7.23
C GLU A 76 -7.10 -2.24 -6.46
N LEU A 77 -6.92 -3.56 -6.26
CA LEU A 77 -8.03 -4.43 -5.90
C LEU A 77 -8.60 -4.18 -4.50
N LEU A 78 -7.76 -3.92 -3.51
CA LEU A 78 -8.19 -3.61 -2.15
C LEU A 78 -7.03 -2.98 -1.37
N ASN A 79 -7.32 -1.87 -0.69
CA ASN A 79 -6.39 -1.23 0.22
C ASN A 79 -6.16 -2.06 1.48
N GLU A 80 -4.90 -2.17 1.91
CA GLU A 80 -4.42 -2.53 3.25
C GLU A 80 -5.08 -3.73 3.93
N VAL A 81 -4.94 -4.93 3.37
CA VAL A 81 -5.26 -6.16 4.12
C VAL A 81 -4.43 -6.19 5.42
N THR A 82 -5.08 -6.34 6.57
CA THR A 82 -4.43 -6.12 7.87
C THR A 82 -3.74 -7.35 8.45
N ASP A 83 -4.42 -8.49 8.54
CA ASP A 83 -4.00 -9.65 9.33
C ASP A 83 -3.29 -10.71 8.47
N PRO A 84 -2.09 -11.17 8.85
CA PRO A 84 -1.35 -12.24 8.16
C PRO A 84 -2.15 -13.54 7.96
N LYS A 85 -3.11 -13.84 8.84
CA LYS A 85 -3.97 -15.03 8.71
C LYS A 85 -4.80 -15.05 7.43
N PHE A 86 -5.01 -13.87 6.81
CA PHE A 86 -5.77 -13.74 5.57
C PHE A 86 -4.93 -13.91 4.31
N SER A 87 -3.60 -13.96 4.40
CA SER A 87 -2.68 -14.00 3.26
C SER A 87 -3.10 -15.00 2.16
N LYS A 88 -3.30 -16.27 2.52
CA LYS A 88 -3.71 -17.31 1.55
C LYS A 88 -5.10 -17.09 0.97
N LYS A 89 -6.04 -16.62 1.80
CA LYS A 89 -7.41 -16.31 1.35
C LYS A 89 -7.40 -15.13 0.41
N TRP A 90 -6.61 -14.10 0.75
CA TRP A 90 -6.44 -12.92 -0.09
C TRP A 90 -5.86 -13.28 -1.46
N ASN A 91 -4.79 -14.06 -1.51
CA ASN A 91 -4.22 -14.52 -2.78
C ASN A 91 -5.25 -15.24 -3.66
N ALA A 92 -6.09 -16.10 -3.08
CA ALA A 92 -7.16 -16.78 -3.82
C ALA A 92 -8.25 -15.80 -4.31
N ILE A 93 -8.61 -14.80 -3.50
CA ILE A 93 -9.57 -13.75 -3.87
C ILE A 93 -9.00 -12.90 -5.02
N VAL A 94 -7.73 -12.51 -4.93
CA VAL A 94 -7.00 -11.77 -5.97
C VAL A 94 -7.02 -12.53 -7.29
N GLU A 95 -6.65 -13.81 -7.29
CA GLU A 95 -6.64 -14.63 -8.49
C GLU A 95 -8.03 -14.69 -9.17
N ASN A 96 -9.08 -14.85 -8.38
CA ASN A 96 -10.46 -14.87 -8.89
C ASN A 96 -10.88 -13.51 -9.47
N ALA A 97 -10.52 -12.40 -8.80
CA ALA A 97 -10.80 -11.06 -9.31
C ALA A 97 -10.06 -10.78 -10.61
N ILE A 98 -8.79 -11.16 -10.71
CA ILE A 98 -8.00 -11.01 -11.94
C ILE A 98 -8.63 -11.80 -13.08
N LYS A 99 -8.97 -13.08 -12.88
CA LYS A 99 -9.64 -13.91 -13.90
C LYS A 99 -10.94 -13.28 -14.39
N LEU A 100 -11.66 -12.62 -13.48
CA LEU A 100 -12.91 -11.94 -13.82
C LEU A 100 -12.64 -10.69 -14.68
N ILE A 101 -11.72 -9.83 -14.26
CA ILE A 101 -11.35 -8.59 -14.97
C ILE A 101 -10.80 -8.92 -16.36
N ARG A 102 -10.01 -9.99 -16.49
CA ARG A 102 -9.42 -10.43 -17.77
C ARG A 102 -10.44 -10.86 -18.82
N LYS A 103 -11.70 -11.12 -18.43
CA LYS A 103 -12.79 -11.32 -19.42
C LYS A 103 -13.13 -10.04 -20.20
N TYR A 104 -12.78 -8.86 -19.66
CA TYR A 104 -13.12 -7.55 -20.21
C TYR A 104 -11.90 -6.77 -20.73
N SER A 105 -10.73 -7.00 -20.15
CA SER A 105 -9.47 -6.40 -20.57
C SER A 105 -8.30 -7.34 -20.36
N ALA A 106 -7.57 -7.60 -21.41
CA ALA A 106 -6.35 -8.39 -21.35
C ALA A 106 -5.15 -7.60 -20.79
N ASP A 107 -5.19 -6.27 -20.90
CA ASP A 107 -4.04 -5.37 -20.77
C ASP A 107 -4.14 -4.30 -19.67
N ILE A 108 -5.28 -4.18 -18.97
CA ILE A 108 -5.36 -3.25 -17.84
C ILE A 108 -4.44 -3.70 -16.71
N ASN A 109 -3.63 -2.75 -16.19
CA ASN A 109 -2.78 -3.05 -15.06
C ASN A 109 -3.62 -3.28 -13.80
N ILE A 110 -3.35 -4.37 -13.10
CA ILE A 110 -3.97 -4.70 -11.81
C ILE A 110 -2.91 -4.63 -10.73
N ILE A 111 -3.16 -3.78 -9.74
CA ILE A 111 -2.27 -3.51 -8.62
C ILE A 111 -2.71 -4.34 -7.44
N VAL A 112 -1.77 -5.05 -6.83
CA VAL A 112 -2.03 -5.98 -5.73
C VAL A 112 -1.07 -5.73 -4.59
N GLY A 113 -1.62 -5.43 -3.41
CA GLY A 113 -0.89 -5.35 -2.15
C GLY A 113 -1.05 -6.61 -1.31
N SER A 114 -0.15 -6.80 -0.35
CA SER A 114 -0.16 -7.90 0.58
C SER A 114 -0.78 -7.50 1.92
N TYR A 115 -0.69 -8.38 2.92
CA TYR A 115 -1.20 -8.11 4.26
C TYR A 115 -0.30 -7.14 5.06
N TRP A 116 -0.68 -6.91 6.33
CA TRP A 116 -0.04 -5.99 7.25
C TRP A 116 0.03 -4.56 6.69
N ASN A 117 -1.16 -4.09 6.23
CA ASN A 117 -1.33 -2.75 5.66
C ASN A 117 -0.40 -2.51 4.46
N ASN A 118 -0.40 -3.44 3.50
CA ASN A 118 0.49 -3.41 2.34
C ASN A 118 1.98 -3.29 2.72
N SER A 119 2.39 -3.95 3.82
CA SER A 119 3.79 -3.93 4.25
C SER A 119 4.72 -4.48 3.18
N ILE A 120 5.85 -3.80 2.97
CA ILE A 120 6.90 -4.27 2.06
C ILE A 120 7.44 -5.65 2.46
N ASP A 121 7.47 -5.96 3.76
CA ASP A 121 7.97 -7.24 4.29
C ASP A 121 7.06 -8.42 3.94
N SER A 122 5.78 -8.18 3.66
CA SER A 122 4.80 -9.19 3.29
C SER A 122 4.68 -9.42 1.79
N MET A 123 5.32 -8.62 0.95
CA MET A 123 5.23 -8.73 -0.51
C MET A 123 5.67 -10.11 -1.03
N LYS A 124 6.64 -10.74 -0.39
CA LYS A 124 7.11 -12.11 -0.72
C LYS A 124 6.01 -13.18 -0.63
N ASP A 125 4.98 -12.94 0.17
CA ASP A 125 3.87 -13.86 0.42
C ASP A 125 2.70 -13.69 -0.58
N LEU A 126 2.78 -12.71 -1.47
CA LEU A 126 1.91 -12.67 -2.65
C LEU A 126 2.20 -13.88 -3.54
N ASP A 127 1.18 -14.41 -4.19
CA ASP A 127 1.36 -15.41 -5.24
C ASP A 127 2.13 -14.81 -6.42
N LYS A 128 2.73 -15.66 -7.27
CA LYS A 128 3.35 -15.21 -8.51
C LYS A 128 2.35 -14.44 -9.36
N PRO A 129 2.80 -13.41 -10.12
CA PRO A 129 1.88 -12.64 -10.95
C PRO A 129 1.12 -13.54 -11.91
N TYR A 130 -0.17 -13.29 -12.06
CA TYR A 130 -1.05 -14.05 -12.94
C TYR A 130 -0.67 -13.87 -14.43
N ASP A 131 -0.28 -12.66 -14.78
CA ASP A 131 0.19 -12.26 -16.11
C ASP A 131 1.14 -11.05 -16.02
N GLU A 132 1.59 -10.54 -17.17
CA GLU A 132 2.53 -9.41 -17.28
C GLU A 132 1.94 -8.04 -16.91
N HIS A 133 0.63 -7.94 -16.72
CA HIS A 133 -0.06 -6.70 -16.34
C HIS A 133 -0.42 -6.66 -14.84
N ILE A 134 0.31 -7.41 -14.03
CA ILE A 134 0.22 -7.31 -12.56
C ILE A 134 1.33 -6.40 -12.05
N VAL A 135 1.00 -5.54 -11.08
CA VAL A 135 1.93 -4.66 -10.35
C VAL A 135 1.81 -4.97 -8.87
N TYR A 136 2.94 -5.16 -8.18
CA TYR A 136 2.92 -5.29 -6.73
C TYR A 136 3.01 -3.92 -6.08
N THR A 137 2.11 -3.65 -5.14
CA THR A 137 2.13 -2.41 -4.35
C THR A 137 2.52 -2.67 -2.90
N PHE A 138 3.12 -1.65 -2.30
CA PHE A 138 3.37 -1.57 -0.87
C PHE A 138 3.17 -0.15 -0.37
N HIS A 139 2.99 0.01 0.96
CA HIS A 139 3.00 1.28 1.65
C HIS A 139 4.27 1.42 2.47
N CYS A 140 4.82 2.62 2.56
CA CYS A 140 6.06 2.87 3.29
C CYS A 140 5.94 4.07 4.22
N TYR A 141 5.78 3.79 5.48
CA TYR A 141 5.76 4.79 6.55
C TYR A 141 6.93 4.58 7.54
N ASP A 142 8.05 4.07 7.02
CA ASP A 142 9.26 3.85 7.80
C ASP A 142 10.13 5.13 7.88
N PRO A 143 10.80 5.39 9.00
CA PRO A 143 10.69 4.71 10.27
C PRO A 143 9.43 5.16 11.03
N PHE A 144 8.64 4.20 11.54
CA PHE A 144 7.30 4.43 12.10
C PHE A 144 7.23 5.54 13.14
N LEU A 145 8.16 5.58 14.09
CA LEU A 145 8.16 6.62 15.13
C LEU A 145 8.26 8.04 14.57
N PHE A 146 8.92 8.23 13.44
CA PHE A 146 9.02 9.54 12.80
C PHE A 146 7.75 9.89 12.03
N THR A 147 7.32 8.99 11.17
CA THR A 147 6.20 9.24 10.27
C THR A 147 4.87 9.33 10.99
N HIS A 148 4.73 8.67 12.15
CA HIS A 148 3.54 8.64 12.98
C HIS A 148 3.69 9.36 14.35
N GLN A 149 4.71 10.20 14.51
CA GLN A 149 4.90 10.93 15.77
C GLN A 149 3.64 11.72 16.16
N ALA A 150 3.18 11.54 17.41
CA ALA A 150 1.96 12.14 17.93
C ALA A 150 0.65 11.80 17.17
N ALA A 151 0.63 10.75 16.36
CA ALA A 151 -0.55 10.31 15.64
C ALA A 151 -1.67 9.94 16.61
N TYR A 152 -2.84 10.57 16.45
CA TYR A 152 -3.97 10.39 17.38
C TYR A 152 -4.65 9.01 17.27
N TRP A 153 -4.40 8.30 16.19
CA TRP A 153 -4.94 6.95 15.92
C TRP A 153 -4.02 5.82 16.39
N VAL A 154 -2.85 6.15 16.94
CA VAL A 154 -1.94 5.20 17.58
C VAL A 154 -2.09 5.36 19.10
N ASP A 155 -2.72 4.37 19.75
CA ASP A 155 -3.12 4.48 21.16
C ASP A 155 -1.93 4.70 22.10
N GLU A 156 -0.80 4.04 21.84
CA GLU A 156 0.42 4.12 22.66
C GLU A 156 1.25 5.38 22.37
N MET A 157 0.92 6.18 21.32
CA MET A 157 1.69 7.35 20.94
C MET A 157 1.24 8.60 21.70
N PRO A 158 2.12 9.20 22.55
CA PRO A 158 1.78 10.45 23.24
C PRO A 158 1.59 11.60 22.24
N ARG A 159 0.62 12.48 22.49
CA ARG A 159 0.28 13.60 21.60
C ARG A 159 1.37 14.66 21.46
N ASP A 160 2.28 14.71 22.44
CA ASP A 160 3.45 15.58 22.48
C ASP A 160 4.74 14.88 22.05
N PHE A 161 4.68 13.59 21.67
CA PHE A 161 5.87 12.86 21.23
C PHE A 161 6.47 13.47 19.97
N ARG A 162 7.77 13.74 20.00
CA ARG A 162 8.54 14.24 18.85
C ARG A 162 9.88 13.54 18.75
N ILE A 163 10.25 13.21 17.53
CA ILE A 163 11.55 12.60 17.21
C ILE A 163 12.07 13.15 15.88
N ASP A 164 13.38 13.30 15.77
CA ASP A 164 14.01 13.89 14.59
C ASP A 164 14.36 12.85 13.53
N TYR A 165 14.40 13.31 12.26
CA TYR A 165 14.92 12.55 11.14
C TYR A 165 15.88 13.43 10.30
N PRO A 166 17.09 12.92 9.90
CA PRO A 166 17.68 11.67 10.33
C PRO A 166 18.09 11.72 11.81
N GLY A 167 17.59 10.76 12.62
CA GLY A 167 17.81 10.73 14.05
C GLY A 167 18.76 9.61 14.50
N SER A 168 19.12 9.63 15.79
CA SER A 168 19.91 8.56 16.40
C SER A 168 19.12 7.25 16.45
N VAL A 169 19.64 6.19 15.84
CA VAL A 169 19.00 4.85 15.85
C VAL A 169 18.86 4.31 17.26
N SER A 170 19.84 4.59 18.16
CA SER A 170 19.74 4.18 19.57
C SER A 170 18.57 4.87 20.28
N LYS A 171 18.29 6.15 19.97
CA LYS A 171 17.12 6.86 20.48
C LYS A 171 15.82 6.20 19.99
N TYR A 172 15.73 5.86 18.70
CA TYR A 172 14.55 5.17 18.16
C TYR A 172 14.31 3.82 18.83
N ARG A 173 15.35 3.01 19.04
CA ARG A 173 15.26 1.74 19.78
C ARG A 173 14.79 1.92 21.22
N THR A 174 15.24 2.95 21.89
CA THR A 174 14.83 3.26 23.27
C THR A 174 13.38 3.70 23.30
N GLU A 175 12.98 4.61 22.44
CA GLU A 175 11.62 5.15 22.40
C GLU A 175 10.58 4.12 21.96
N ILE A 176 10.88 3.28 20.97
CA ILE A 176 9.94 2.24 20.52
C ILE A 176 9.63 1.24 21.65
N LYS A 177 10.65 0.86 22.41
CA LYS A 177 10.49 0.00 23.61
C LYS A 177 9.73 0.70 24.73
N ARG A 178 10.08 1.96 25.01
CA ARG A 178 9.38 2.75 26.05
C ARG A 178 7.89 2.90 25.77
N LEU A 179 7.53 3.00 24.48
CA LEU A 179 6.15 3.15 24.04
C LEU A 179 5.41 1.81 23.88
N GLY A 180 6.10 0.67 23.95
CA GLY A 180 5.49 -0.66 23.72
C GLY A 180 5.11 -0.92 22.27
N LEU A 181 5.79 -0.25 21.32
CA LEU A 181 5.48 -0.29 19.88
C LEU A 181 6.43 -1.19 19.08
N GLU A 182 7.16 -2.12 19.76
CA GLU A 182 8.08 -3.04 19.09
C GLU A 182 7.40 -3.97 18.09
N TYR A 183 6.10 -4.18 18.22
CA TYR A 183 5.30 -4.94 17.27
C TYR A 183 5.16 -4.24 15.90
N MET A 184 5.35 -2.91 15.87
CA MET A 184 5.35 -2.13 14.62
C MET A 184 6.73 -2.15 13.96
N GLN A 185 7.79 -1.91 14.74
CA GLN A 185 9.16 -1.86 14.23
C GLN A 185 10.17 -1.92 15.38
N THR A 186 11.33 -2.57 15.21
CA THR A 186 12.37 -2.68 16.24
C THR A 186 13.63 -1.89 15.97
N TYR A 187 13.92 -1.61 14.69
CA TYR A 187 15.16 -0.99 14.18
C TYR A 187 16.45 -1.78 14.45
N GLU A 188 16.37 -3.07 14.78
CA GLU A 188 17.54 -3.90 15.07
C GLU A 188 18.40 -4.18 13.83
N GLU A 189 17.80 -4.14 12.66
CA GLU A 189 18.45 -4.28 11.37
C GLU A 189 19.33 -3.09 11.01
N VAL A 190 19.08 -1.88 11.57
CA VAL A 190 19.85 -0.66 11.28
C VAL A 190 21.17 -0.69 12.04
N LYS A 191 22.30 -0.75 11.35
CA LYS A 191 23.65 -0.90 11.94
C LYS A 191 24.41 0.44 12.07
N THR A 192 23.88 1.53 11.54
CA THR A 192 24.45 2.86 11.61
C THR A 192 24.05 3.58 12.90
N GLU A 193 24.80 4.62 13.30
CA GLU A 193 24.45 5.45 14.48
C GLU A 193 23.23 6.32 14.23
N LYS A 194 23.04 6.76 12.98
CA LYS A 194 21.89 7.55 12.52
C LYS A 194 21.28 6.90 11.30
N PHE A 195 20.02 7.20 11.03
CA PHE A 195 19.43 6.87 9.74
C PHE A 195 20.22 7.55 8.62
N THR A 196 20.38 6.85 7.52
CA THR A 196 21.08 7.29 6.30
C THR A 196 20.19 7.00 5.09
N PRO A 197 20.46 7.58 3.91
CA PRO A 197 19.72 7.24 2.69
C PRO A 197 19.69 5.72 2.38
N ASP A 198 20.73 4.99 2.79
CA ASP A 198 20.82 3.54 2.58
C ASP A 198 19.84 2.73 3.46
N TYR A 199 19.22 3.35 4.46
CA TYR A 199 18.19 2.71 5.27
C TYR A 199 17.04 2.19 4.39
N PHE A 200 16.50 3.04 3.52
CA PHE A 200 15.42 2.64 2.62
C PHE A 200 15.87 1.61 1.58
N MET A 201 17.12 1.70 1.10
CA MET A 201 17.67 0.69 0.21
C MET A 201 17.67 -0.70 0.89
N GLY A 202 18.07 -0.75 2.16
CA GLY A 202 18.01 -1.97 2.96
C GLY A 202 16.57 -2.48 3.18
N ARG A 203 15.61 -1.57 3.43
CA ARG A 203 14.20 -1.92 3.60
C ARG A 203 13.58 -2.51 2.33
N PHE A 204 13.97 -2.01 1.17
CA PHE A 204 13.40 -2.43 -0.11
C PHE A 204 14.07 -3.69 -0.70
N ALA A 205 15.26 -4.05 -0.22
CA ALA A 205 16.12 -5.06 -0.86
C ALA A 205 15.45 -6.42 -1.08
N GLU A 206 14.72 -6.96 -0.08
CA GLU A 206 14.05 -8.25 -0.23
C GLU A 206 12.89 -8.17 -1.23
N ALA A 207 12.08 -7.13 -1.14
CA ALA A 207 10.95 -6.94 -2.04
C ALA A 207 11.40 -6.73 -3.49
N VAL A 208 12.46 -5.95 -3.71
CA VAL A 208 13.09 -5.76 -5.03
C VAL A 208 13.55 -7.11 -5.59
N ARG A 209 14.27 -7.92 -4.78
CA ARG A 209 14.69 -9.26 -5.21
C ARG A 209 13.50 -10.14 -5.61
N VAL A 210 12.42 -10.14 -4.82
CA VAL A 210 11.20 -10.92 -5.12
C VAL A 210 10.54 -10.43 -6.41
N ALA A 211 10.47 -9.12 -6.61
CA ALA A 211 9.89 -8.53 -7.81
C ALA A 211 10.71 -8.86 -9.08
N GLU A 212 12.05 -8.75 -8.99
CA GLU A 212 12.96 -9.13 -10.07
C GLU A 212 12.86 -10.62 -10.42
N GLU A 213 12.88 -11.51 -9.42
CA GLU A 213 12.74 -12.96 -9.61
C GLU A 213 11.41 -13.34 -10.28
N ARG A 214 10.37 -12.56 -10.04
CA ARG A 214 9.01 -12.77 -10.58
C ARG A 214 8.73 -11.97 -11.84
N ASN A 215 9.66 -11.10 -12.25
CA ASN A 215 9.51 -10.17 -13.36
C ASN A 215 8.22 -9.34 -13.24
N VAL A 216 7.99 -8.73 -12.07
CA VAL A 216 6.81 -7.92 -11.76
C VAL A 216 7.22 -6.50 -11.36
N PRO A 217 6.58 -5.45 -11.91
CA PRO A 217 6.83 -4.07 -11.48
C PRO A 217 6.43 -3.83 -10.03
N MET A 218 7.14 -2.92 -9.35
CA MET A 218 6.82 -2.47 -8.01
C MET A 218 6.32 -1.02 -8.00
N TYR A 219 5.39 -0.77 -7.10
CA TYR A 219 4.80 0.54 -6.88
C TYR A 219 4.64 0.82 -5.38
N CYS A 220 5.01 2.03 -4.94
CA CYS A 220 4.69 2.48 -3.59
C CYS A 220 3.44 3.36 -3.66
N GLY A 221 2.29 2.79 -3.26
CA GLY A 221 0.99 3.44 -3.36
C GLY A 221 0.80 4.55 -2.33
N GLU A 222 1.40 4.38 -1.15
CA GLU A 222 1.33 5.36 -0.08
C GLU A 222 2.68 5.51 0.63
N TYR A 223 3.10 6.76 0.84
CA TYR A 223 4.23 7.10 1.69
C TYR A 223 4.11 8.53 2.18
N GLY A 224 4.54 8.79 3.40
CA GLY A 224 4.38 10.13 3.93
C GLY A 224 4.81 10.29 5.38
N VAL A 225 4.74 11.53 5.84
CA VAL A 225 5.05 11.96 7.21
C VAL A 225 3.90 12.80 7.74
N ILE A 226 3.49 12.54 8.97
CA ILE A 226 2.46 13.33 9.63
C ILE A 226 2.85 14.81 9.69
N ASN A 227 1.90 15.71 9.49
CA ASN A 227 2.10 17.16 9.47
C ASN A 227 2.58 17.77 10.82
N LEU A 228 2.73 16.94 11.86
CA LEU A 228 3.26 17.34 13.16
C LEU A 228 4.80 17.22 13.25
N ALA A 229 5.44 16.61 12.25
CA ALA A 229 6.89 16.61 12.12
C ALA A 229 7.41 17.98 11.65
N SER A 230 8.68 18.30 11.96
CA SER A 230 9.28 19.55 11.46
C SER A 230 9.43 19.52 9.94
N ALA A 231 9.27 20.67 9.28
CA ALA A 231 9.43 20.77 7.82
C ALA A 231 10.83 20.35 7.34
N GLU A 232 11.88 20.67 8.10
CA GLU A 232 13.26 20.29 7.78
C GLU A 232 13.43 18.75 7.80
N ASN A 233 13.00 18.10 8.87
CA ASN A 233 13.10 16.66 9.01
C ASN A 233 12.24 15.92 7.96
N THR A 234 11.06 16.45 7.68
CA THR A 234 10.16 15.93 6.63
C THR A 234 10.83 16.03 5.26
N LEU A 235 11.46 17.16 4.93
CA LEU A 235 12.19 17.32 3.66
C LEU A 235 13.37 16.34 3.54
N ASN A 236 14.12 16.11 4.62
CA ASN A 236 15.21 15.14 4.62
C ASN A 236 14.68 13.73 4.37
N TRP A 237 13.58 13.36 5.03
CA TRP A 237 12.93 12.07 4.83
C TRP A 237 12.47 11.86 3.37
N TYR A 238 11.80 12.86 2.78
CA TYR A 238 11.37 12.76 1.37
C TYR A 238 12.55 12.67 0.40
N LYS A 239 13.66 13.35 0.66
CA LYS A 239 14.88 13.23 -0.15
C LYS A 239 15.45 11.82 -0.11
N ASP A 240 15.52 11.24 1.09
CA ASP A 240 16.13 9.92 1.28
C ASP A 240 15.28 8.82 0.65
N ILE A 241 13.95 8.81 0.91
CA ILE A 241 13.06 7.79 0.34
C ILE A 241 12.93 7.93 -1.18
N SER A 242 12.84 9.17 -1.71
CA SER A 242 12.76 9.39 -3.15
C SER A 242 14.03 8.90 -3.86
N ASN A 243 15.21 9.14 -3.28
CA ASN A 243 16.46 8.62 -3.82
C ASN A 243 16.49 7.08 -3.83
N ALA A 244 15.93 6.43 -2.81
CA ALA A 244 15.82 4.97 -2.79
C ALA A 244 14.85 4.45 -3.85
N PHE A 245 13.69 5.08 -4.04
CA PHE A 245 12.75 4.73 -5.12
C PHE A 245 13.41 4.81 -6.50
N GLU A 246 14.15 5.90 -6.79
CA GLU A 246 14.86 6.03 -8.07
C GLU A 246 15.92 4.93 -8.26
N LYS A 247 16.73 4.65 -7.23
CA LYS A 247 17.77 3.62 -7.31
C LYS A 247 17.22 2.21 -7.45
N CYS A 248 16.03 1.94 -6.88
CA CYS A 248 15.36 0.65 -6.94
C CYS A 248 14.37 0.52 -8.09
N SER A 249 14.22 1.54 -8.94
CA SER A 249 13.24 1.57 -10.03
C SER A 249 11.80 1.31 -9.55
N ILE A 250 11.44 1.87 -8.40
CA ILE A 250 10.10 1.73 -7.80
C ILE A 250 9.23 2.91 -8.25
N GLY A 251 8.07 2.61 -8.86
CA GLY A 251 7.03 3.61 -9.12
C GLY A 251 6.41 4.12 -7.82
N ARG A 252 5.85 5.34 -7.83
CA ARG A 252 5.18 5.92 -6.65
C ARG A 252 4.10 6.92 -7.01
N ALA A 253 3.15 7.16 -6.09
CA ALA A 253 2.14 8.21 -6.18
C ALA A 253 2.57 9.48 -5.43
#